data_b601d957d63d968100f4d2841258b5ca
#
_entry.id   b601d957d63d968100f4d2841258b5ca
#
_cell.length_a   1.000
_cell.length_b   1.000
_cell.length_c   1.000
_cell.angle_alpha   90.00
_cell.angle_beta   90.00
_cell.angle_gamma   90.00
#
_symmetry.space_group_name_H-M   'P 1'
#
loop_
_entity.id
_entity.type
_entity.pdbx_description
1 polymer ?
#
loop_
_entity_poly.entity_id
_entity_poly.type
_entity_poly.pdbx_seq_one_letter_code
_entity_poly.pdbx_strand_id
1 'polypeptide(L)'
;MNEKRQGNMNFDVNSYYNRYADLRSAFGTNWSAYYLHYIQNGKAEGRKGTGTKSIQGTTVYNGVDYSAVYNMSDYLNKNTDVKKAVGGDDLAAIAHFVNYGMKEGRQASSKFDVNSYRMRYKDLRSAFGYDLAAYYYHYMSSGKAEGRQATGKVTSIDAITVYNGVDYSAVYDFNYYLSANPDIKAAFGNDDLAVLSHFVNYGMKEGRRSCEAFNVLTYREKNGDLKAAFGDDLKQYYIHYINYGKNEGRKAA
;
A
#
# COMPACT_ATOMS: atom_id res chain seq x y z
N MET A 1 36.83 -44.52 33.35
CA MET A 1 37.38 -43.98 32.07
C MET A 1 36.35 -43.01 31.48
N ASN A 2 36.60 -41.72 31.64
CA ASN A 2 35.73 -40.67 31.11
C ASN A 2 36.11 -40.41 29.64
N GLU A 3 35.42 -41.05 28.72
CA GLU A 3 35.47 -40.61 27.34
C GLU A 3 34.79 -39.24 27.21
N LYS A 4 35.62 -38.19 27.19
CA LYS A 4 35.21 -36.88 26.68
C LYS A 4 34.80 -37.07 25.23
N ARG A 5 33.50 -37.22 24.95
CA ARG A 5 32.96 -36.98 23.63
C ARG A 5 33.28 -35.52 23.28
N GLN A 6 34.36 -35.30 22.56
CA GLN A 6 34.62 -34.05 21.87
C GLN A 6 33.47 -33.89 20.84
N GLY A 7 32.43 -33.16 21.24
CA GLY A 7 31.41 -32.69 20.32
C GLY A 7 32.11 -31.97 19.20
N ASN A 8 31.77 -32.31 17.96
CA ASN A 8 32.30 -31.72 16.75
C ASN A 8 32.20 -30.19 16.86
N MET A 9 33.35 -29.50 17.04
CA MET A 9 33.45 -28.04 17.27
C MET A 9 32.86 -27.18 16.14
N ASN A 10 32.35 -27.81 15.09
CA ASN A 10 31.79 -27.12 13.91
C ASN A 10 30.27 -27.08 13.84
N PHE A 11 29.56 -27.39 14.92
CA PHE A 11 28.10 -27.30 14.97
C PHE A 11 27.59 -26.77 16.31
N ASP A 12 26.79 -25.71 16.24
CA ASP A 12 26.03 -25.14 17.34
C ASP A 12 24.55 -25.09 16.92
N VAL A 13 23.73 -25.86 17.60
CA VAL A 13 22.31 -26.00 17.27
C VAL A 13 21.56 -24.67 17.31
N ASN A 14 21.91 -23.79 18.26
CA ASN A 14 21.28 -22.46 18.33
C ASN A 14 21.64 -21.59 17.13
N SER A 15 22.92 -21.61 16.71
CA SER A 15 23.34 -20.92 15.49
C SER A 15 22.64 -21.48 14.26
N TYR A 16 22.46 -22.79 14.19
CA TYR A 16 21.78 -23.46 13.09
C TYR A 16 20.28 -23.12 13.07
N TYR A 17 19.62 -23.20 14.20
CA TYR A 17 18.25 -22.73 14.40
C TYR A 17 18.09 -21.26 13.99
N ASN A 18 18.93 -20.36 14.52
CA ASN A 18 18.85 -18.94 14.26
C ASN A 18 19.04 -18.58 12.77
N ARG A 19 19.82 -19.36 12.06
CA ARG A 19 20.17 -19.09 10.66
C ARG A 19 19.11 -19.53 9.66
N TYR A 20 18.47 -20.69 9.90
CA TYR A 20 17.65 -21.34 8.88
C TYR A 20 16.16 -21.34 9.21
N ALA A 21 15.44 -20.37 8.60
CA ALA A 21 14.00 -20.21 8.79
C ALA A 21 13.19 -21.39 8.25
N ASP A 22 13.64 -22.01 7.16
CA ASP A 22 13.02 -23.22 6.60
C ASP A 22 13.03 -24.38 7.59
N LEU A 23 14.13 -24.54 8.32
CA LEU A 23 14.23 -25.57 9.36
C LEU A 23 13.39 -25.21 10.60
N ARG A 24 13.27 -23.92 10.95
CA ARG A 24 12.35 -23.49 12.01
C ARG A 24 10.91 -23.81 11.68
N SER A 25 10.51 -23.57 10.44
CA SER A 25 9.17 -23.92 9.94
C SER A 25 8.92 -25.43 9.97
N ALA A 26 9.94 -26.24 9.63
CA ALA A 26 9.81 -27.69 9.55
C ALA A 26 9.87 -28.38 10.91
N PHE A 27 10.73 -27.90 11.80
CA PHE A 27 11.10 -28.65 13.03
C PHE A 27 10.64 -27.97 14.33
N GLY A 28 10.23 -26.69 14.27
CA GLY A 28 9.87 -25.92 15.46
C GLY A 28 10.98 -25.93 16.49
N THR A 29 10.68 -26.40 17.71
CA THR A 29 11.66 -26.58 18.83
C THR A 29 12.17 -27.99 18.97
N ASN A 30 12.04 -28.85 17.97
CA ASN A 30 12.61 -30.19 17.99
C ASN A 30 14.12 -30.15 17.72
N TRP A 31 14.89 -29.89 18.75
CA TRP A 31 16.36 -29.75 18.68
C TRP A 31 17.08 -30.94 18.06
N SER A 32 16.58 -32.16 18.32
CA SER A 32 17.17 -33.39 17.75
C SER A 32 17.08 -33.40 16.22
N ALA A 33 16.00 -32.85 15.64
CA ALA A 33 15.82 -32.77 14.20
C ALA A 33 16.87 -31.88 13.54
N TYR A 34 17.30 -30.78 14.21
CA TYR A 34 18.38 -29.91 13.68
C TYR A 34 19.73 -30.62 13.63
N TYR A 35 20.07 -31.43 14.66
CA TYR A 35 21.28 -32.23 14.64
C TYR A 35 21.26 -33.27 13.52
N LEU A 36 20.16 -34.03 13.40
CA LEU A 36 19.99 -35.02 12.34
C LEU A 36 20.07 -34.41 10.97
N HIS A 37 19.35 -33.32 10.75
CA HIS A 37 19.37 -32.61 9.48
C HIS A 37 20.77 -32.14 9.10
N TYR A 38 21.53 -31.56 10.07
CA TYR A 38 22.88 -31.08 9.80
C TYR A 38 23.81 -32.20 9.38
N ILE A 39 23.71 -33.36 10.04
CA ILE A 39 24.55 -34.52 9.74
C ILE A 39 24.18 -35.16 8.40
N GLN A 40 22.89 -35.35 8.17
CA GLN A 40 22.38 -36.09 7.01
C GLN A 40 22.39 -35.28 5.72
N ASN A 41 22.04 -33.99 5.80
CA ASN A 41 21.79 -33.13 4.64
C ASN A 41 22.61 -31.84 4.71
N GLY A 42 22.54 -31.11 5.82
CA GLY A 42 23.00 -29.72 5.92
C GLY A 42 24.49 -29.53 5.59
N LYS A 43 25.35 -30.48 5.91
CA LYS A 43 26.76 -30.46 5.51
C LYS A 43 26.92 -30.59 4.00
N ALA A 44 26.19 -31.49 3.37
CA ALA A 44 26.21 -31.68 1.92
C ALA A 44 25.62 -30.48 1.18
N GLU A 45 24.63 -29.84 1.77
CA GLU A 45 24.00 -28.58 1.27
C GLU A 45 24.91 -27.36 1.50
N GLY A 46 26.06 -27.49 2.14
CA GLY A 46 26.96 -26.39 2.46
C GLY A 46 26.41 -25.43 3.55
N ARG A 47 25.46 -25.89 4.37
CA ARG A 47 24.88 -25.05 5.43
C ARG A 47 25.89 -24.84 6.57
N LYS A 48 25.97 -23.59 7.04
CA LYS A 48 26.88 -23.21 8.16
C LYS A 48 26.23 -23.57 9.49
N GLY A 49 26.90 -24.43 10.26
CA GLY A 49 26.44 -24.91 11.57
C GLY A 49 26.76 -24.00 12.76
N THR A 50 27.46 -22.86 12.55
CA THR A 50 27.93 -21.97 13.63
C THR A 50 27.87 -20.49 13.23
N GLY A 51 28.14 -19.58 14.19
CA GLY A 51 28.44 -18.18 13.94
C GLY A 51 27.22 -17.25 13.81
N THR A 52 26.01 -17.68 14.22
CA THR A 52 24.82 -16.84 14.23
C THR A 52 24.22 -16.77 15.63
N LYS A 53 24.27 -15.57 16.25
CA LYS A 53 23.84 -15.33 17.64
C LYS A 53 22.39 -14.90 17.78
N SER A 54 21.75 -14.46 16.69
CA SER A 54 20.36 -13.99 16.67
C SER A 54 19.60 -14.59 15.51
N ILE A 55 18.28 -14.68 15.64
CA ILE A 55 17.39 -15.13 14.56
C ILE A 55 17.58 -14.23 13.34
N GLN A 56 17.86 -14.86 12.20
CA GLN A 56 17.76 -14.24 10.90
C GLN A 56 16.33 -14.45 10.42
N GLY A 57 15.55 -13.36 10.46
CA GLY A 57 14.13 -13.42 10.16
C GLY A 57 13.85 -13.95 8.75
N THR A 58 12.85 -14.82 8.65
CA THR A 58 12.36 -15.29 7.35
C THR A 58 11.67 -14.16 6.59
N THR A 59 11.80 -14.19 5.27
CA THR A 59 11.00 -13.35 4.35
C THR A 59 9.98 -14.18 3.58
N VAL A 60 9.97 -15.50 3.79
CA VAL A 60 9.06 -16.42 3.10
C VAL A 60 7.92 -16.83 4.02
N TYR A 61 6.69 -16.68 3.54
CA TYR A 61 5.48 -17.12 4.23
C TYR A 61 4.51 -17.75 3.22
N ASN A 62 4.01 -18.95 3.51
CA ASN A 62 3.15 -19.74 2.61
C ASN A 62 3.68 -19.83 1.17
N GLY A 63 5.00 -20.03 1.02
CA GLY A 63 5.66 -20.16 -0.28
C GLY A 63 5.92 -18.86 -1.04
N VAL A 64 5.51 -17.71 -0.52
CA VAL A 64 5.72 -16.39 -1.14
C VAL A 64 6.88 -15.67 -0.45
N ASP A 65 7.82 -15.12 -1.23
CA ASP A 65 8.92 -14.29 -0.72
C ASP A 65 8.53 -12.80 -0.66
N TYR A 66 8.45 -12.26 0.54
CA TYR A 66 8.12 -10.86 0.85
C TYR A 66 9.36 -9.95 0.99
N SER A 67 10.56 -10.41 0.65
CA SER A 67 11.83 -9.66 0.86
C SER A 67 11.87 -8.27 0.20
N ALA A 68 11.03 -8.04 -0.82
CA ALA A 68 10.92 -6.74 -1.48
C ALA A 68 10.24 -5.68 -0.59
N VAL A 69 9.34 -6.09 0.30
CA VAL A 69 8.48 -5.20 1.10
C VAL A 69 8.59 -5.44 2.61
N TYR A 70 9.29 -6.49 3.03
CA TYR A 70 9.40 -6.90 4.42
C TYR A 70 10.84 -7.17 4.84
N ASN A 71 11.18 -6.72 6.04
CA ASN A 71 12.35 -7.10 6.82
C ASN A 71 11.93 -7.19 8.30
N MET A 72 12.20 -8.29 8.98
CA MET A 72 11.77 -8.52 10.36
C MET A 72 12.23 -7.40 11.32
N SER A 73 13.50 -7.01 11.22
CA SER A 73 14.08 -5.99 12.10
C SER A 73 13.40 -4.62 11.89
N ASP A 74 13.22 -4.20 10.63
CA ASP A 74 12.52 -2.96 10.29
C ASP A 74 11.07 -3.02 10.79
N TYR A 75 10.38 -4.15 10.55
CA TYR A 75 8.99 -4.34 10.94
C TYR A 75 8.79 -4.22 12.45
N LEU A 76 9.56 -4.95 13.23
CA LEU A 76 9.45 -4.96 14.69
C LEU A 76 9.93 -3.64 15.33
N ASN A 77 10.89 -2.94 14.73
CA ASN A 77 11.33 -1.65 15.23
C ASN A 77 10.33 -0.52 14.96
N LYS A 78 9.58 -0.61 13.84
CA LYS A 78 8.55 0.39 13.49
C LYS A 78 7.20 0.10 14.11
N ASN A 79 6.93 -1.16 14.49
CA ASN A 79 5.66 -1.62 15.04
C ASN A 79 5.87 -2.23 16.42
N THR A 80 6.03 -1.37 17.42
CA THR A 80 6.38 -1.77 18.79
C THR A 80 5.29 -2.58 19.48
N ASP A 81 4.03 -2.41 19.12
CA ASP A 81 2.89 -3.21 19.53
C ASP A 81 3.04 -4.67 19.06
N VAL A 82 3.39 -4.86 17.80
CA VAL A 82 3.66 -6.19 17.23
C VAL A 82 4.88 -6.81 17.91
N LYS A 83 5.97 -6.03 18.06
CA LYS A 83 7.17 -6.51 18.78
C LYS A 83 6.87 -6.99 20.19
N LYS A 84 6.00 -6.29 20.90
CA LYS A 84 5.56 -6.67 22.25
C LYS A 84 4.75 -7.97 22.24
N ALA A 85 3.93 -8.20 21.21
CA ALA A 85 3.08 -9.38 21.08
C ALA A 85 3.85 -10.63 20.65
N VAL A 86 4.75 -10.50 19.65
CA VAL A 86 5.44 -11.65 19.02
C VAL A 86 6.88 -11.84 19.54
N GLY A 87 7.43 -10.87 20.27
CA GLY A 87 8.84 -10.91 20.73
C GLY A 87 9.82 -10.96 19.56
N GLY A 88 10.68 -11.99 19.56
CA GLY A 88 11.67 -12.23 18.49
C GLY A 88 11.29 -13.39 17.57
N ASP A 89 10.05 -13.85 17.59
CA ASP A 89 9.56 -14.93 16.72
C ASP A 89 9.37 -14.43 15.29
N ASP A 90 10.23 -14.87 14.38
CA ASP A 90 10.23 -14.42 13.00
C ASP A 90 9.05 -14.98 12.19
N LEU A 91 8.56 -16.18 12.52
CA LEU A 91 7.40 -16.76 11.85
C LEU A 91 6.12 -16.05 12.27
N ALA A 92 5.96 -15.75 13.56
CA ALA A 92 4.84 -14.97 14.06
C ALA A 92 4.87 -13.53 13.51
N ALA A 93 6.06 -12.92 13.40
CA ALA A 93 6.22 -11.57 12.87
C ALA A 93 5.81 -11.45 11.40
N ILE A 94 6.27 -12.38 10.53
CA ILE A 94 5.89 -12.36 9.12
C ILE A 94 4.42 -12.75 8.93
N ALA A 95 3.90 -13.70 9.71
CA ALA A 95 2.48 -14.07 9.68
C ALA A 95 1.59 -12.87 10.02
N HIS A 96 1.95 -12.10 11.07
CA HIS A 96 1.23 -10.86 11.40
C HIS A 96 1.29 -9.84 10.26
N PHE A 97 2.47 -9.63 9.67
CA PHE A 97 2.62 -8.69 8.55
C PHE A 97 1.70 -9.05 7.38
N VAL A 98 1.70 -10.32 6.95
CA VAL A 98 0.93 -10.77 5.78
C VAL A 98 -0.57 -10.76 6.05
N ASN A 99 -1.00 -11.23 7.23
CA ASN A 99 -2.44 -11.37 7.53
C ASN A 99 -3.11 -10.04 7.91
N TYR A 100 -2.37 -9.12 8.53
CA TYR A 100 -2.88 -7.87 9.09
C TYR A 100 -2.09 -6.65 8.62
N GLY A 101 -0.76 -6.66 8.76
CA GLY A 101 0.10 -5.50 8.57
C GLY A 101 0.00 -4.87 7.18
N MET A 102 -0.14 -5.66 6.12
CA MET A 102 -0.32 -5.15 4.76
C MET A 102 -1.64 -4.40 4.60
N LYS A 103 -2.73 -4.92 5.16
CA LYS A 103 -4.05 -4.26 5.12
C LYS A 103 -4.09 -2.98 5.96
N GLU A 104 -3.34 -2.96 7.07
CA GLU A 104 -3.19 -1.80 7.94
C GLU A 104 -2.19 -0.77 7.41
N GLY A 105 -1.48 -1.08 6.32
CA GLY A 105 -0.46 -0.20 5.74
C GLY A 105 0.79 -0.05 6.61
N ARG A 106 1.11 -1.05 7.43
CA ARG A 106 2.26 -0.99 8.34
C ARG A 106 3.58 -1.05 7.58
N GLN A 107 4.45 -0.09 7.84
CA GLN A 107 5.78 -0.11 7.25
C GLN A 107 6.59 -1.29 7.80
N ALA A 108 7.10 -2.13 6.89
CA ALA A 108 7.80 -3.35 7.23
C ALA A 108 9.21 -3.46 6.60
N SER A 109 9.63 -2.45 5.85
CA SER A 109 10.95 -2.39 5.23
C SER A 109 11.37 -0.94 5.04
N SER A 110 12.67 -0.66 5.11
CA SER A 110 13.24 0.62 4.68
C SER A 110 13.22 0.82 3.17
N LYS A 111 12.99 -0.25 2.40
CA LYS A 111 12.97 -0.25 0.93
C LYS A 111 11.59 -0.03 0.33
N PHE A 112 10.53 -0.10 1.13
CA PHE A 112 9.16 0.07 0.68
C PHE A 112 8.32 0.78 1.73
N ASP A 113 7.58 1.81 1.31
CA ASP A 113 6.59 2.54 2.08
C ASP A 113 5.30 2.61 1.26
N VAL A 114 4.26 1.95 1.73
CA VAL A 114 2.98 1.83 0.99
C VAL A 114 2.33 3.18 0.75
N ASN A 115 2.44 4.13 1.69
CA ASN A 115 1.85 5.46 1.54
C ASN A 115 2.59 6.26 0.47
N SER A 116 3.94 6.25 0.50
CA SER A 116 4.74 6.88 -0.55
C SER A 116 4.47 6.27 -1.93
N TYR A 117 4.34 4.94 -1.98
CA TYR A 117 4.05 4.22 -3.22
C TYR A 117 2.65 4.54 -3.75
N ARG A 118 1.62 4.48 -2.91
CA ARG A 118 0.25 4.86 -3.24
C ARG A 118 0.17 6.30 -3.73
N MET A 119 0.75 7.25 -3.00
CA MET A 119 0.69 8.68 -3.34
C MET A 119 1.36 8.99 -4.68
N ARG A 120 2.40 8.26 -5.06
CA ARG A 120 3.19 8.51 -6.27
C ARG A 120 2.50 8.06 -7.55
N TYR A 121 1.73 6.98 -7.50
CA TYR A 121 1.22 6.32 -8.70
C TYR A 121 -0.30 6.42 -8.82
N LYS A 122 -0.75 7.34 -9.71
CA LYS A 122 -2.16 7.60 -10.03
C LYS A 122 -2.88 6.36 -10.56
N ASP A 123 -2.22 5.63 -11.46
CA ASP A 123 -2.73 4.39 -12.05
C ASP A 123 -3.09 3.36 -10.96
N LEU A 124 -2.23 3.22 -9.95
CA LEU A 124 -2.48 2.31 -8.84
C LEU A 124 -3.60 2.81 -7.92
N ARG A 125 -3.69 4.14 -7.68
CA ARG A 125 -4.81 4.69 -6.89
C ARG A 125 -6.14 4.48 -7.59
N SER A 126 -6.17 4.63 -8.91
CA SER A 126 -7.37 4.35 -9.71
C SER A 126 -7.76 2.87 -9.69
N ALA A 127 -6.75 1.95 -9.67
CA ALA A 127 -6.99 0.52 -9.69
C ALA A 127 -7.34 -0.06 -8.31
N PHE A 128 -6.63 0.35 -7.26
CA PHE A 128 -6.68 -0.30 -5.94
C PHE A 128 -7.40 0.53 -4.86
N GLY A 129 -7.58 1.82 -5.07
CA GLY A 129 -8.25 2.70 -4.11
C GLY A 129 -7.60 2.63 -2.73
N TYR A 130 -8.34 2.12 -1.75
CA TYR A 130 -7.92 1.96 -0.36
C TYR A 130 -7.46 0.54 0.00
N ASP A 131 -7.40 -0.39 -0.96
CA ASP A 131 -6.83 -1.72 -0.71
C ASP A 131 -5.31 -1.64 -0.61
N LEU A 132 -4.81 -1.34 0.60
CA LEU A 132 -3.38 -1.19 0.84
C LEU A 132 -2.59 -2.46 0.56
N ALA A 133 -3.18 -3.65 0.77
CA ALA A 133 -2.51 -4.92 0.48
C ALA A 133 -2.19 -5.07 -1.02
N ALA A 134 -3.07 -4.59 -1.90
CA ALA A 134 -2.87 -4.63 -3.34
C ALA A 134 -1.60 -3.89 -3.80
N TYR A 135 -1.23 -2.78 -3.13
CA TYR A 135 0.00 -2.03 -3.45
C TYR A 135 1.27 -2.81 -3.09
N TYR A 136 1.27 -3.57 -1.98
CA TYR A 136 2.37 -4.46 -1.63
C TYR A 136 2.54 -5.56 -2.68
N TYR A 137 1.43 -6.23 -3.02
CA TYR A 137 1.45 -7.29 -4.03
C TYR A 137 1.88 -6.77 -5.40
N HIS A 138 1.39 -5.62 -5.82
CA HIS A 138 1.80 -4.99 -7.08
C HIS A 138 3.31 -4.72 -7.10
N TYR A 139 3.86 -4.14 -6.00
CA TYR A 139 5.29 -3.85 -5.95
C TYR A 139 6.13 -5.13 -6.03
N MET A 140 5.71 -6.18 -5.35
CA MET A 140 6.39 -7.48 -5.36
C MET A 140 6.34 -8.15 -6.73
N SER A 141 5.20 -8.13 -7.40
CA SER A 141 4.98 -8.85 -8.68
C SER A 141 5.50 -8.09 -9.90
N SER A 142 5.41 -6.77 -9.90
CA SER A 142 5.64 -5.93 -11.10
C SER A 142 6.43 -4.66 -10.79
N GLY A 143 6.00 -3.86 -9.83
CA GLY A 143 6.49 -2.51 -9.61
C GLY A 143 8.00 -2.42 -9.35
N LYS A 144 8.58 -3.42 -8.66
CA LYS A 144 10.03 -3.50 -8.46
C LYS A 144 10.78 -3.73 -9.77
N ALA A 145 10.27 -4.61 -10.63
CA ALA A 145 10.86 -4.89 -11.94
C ALA A 145 10.69 -3.71 -12.91
N GLU A 146 9.58 -2.96 -12.79
CA GLU A 146 9.32 -1.73 -13.53
C GLU A 146 10.20 -0.55 -13.06
N GLY A 147 11.00 -0.72 -12.01
CA GLY A 147 11.82 0.34 -11.43
C GLY A 147 11.00 1.42 -10.72
N ARG A 148 9.76 1.13 -10.30
CA ARG A 148 8.92 2.10 -9.59
C ARG A 148 9.52 2.48 -8.23
N GLN A 149 9.59 3.78 -7.96
CA GLN A 149 10.09 4.30 -6.69
C GLN A 149 9.09 4.04 -5.56
N ALA A 150 9.51 3.33 -4.53
CA ALA A 150 8.65 2.87 -3.45
C ALA A 150 8.86 3.58 -2.11
N THR A 151 9.76 4.54 -2.04
CA THR A 151 10.10 5.29 -0.81
C THR A 151 10.28 6.77 -1.08
N GLY A 152 10.45 7.54 -0.01
CA GLY A 152 10.72 8.97 -0.07
C GLY A 152 9.46 9.83 -0.06
N LYS A 153 9.63 11.09 0.36
CA LYS A 153 8.53 12.05 0.48
C LYS A 153 7.91 12.35 -0.89
N VAL A 154 6.60 12.28 -0.98
CA VAL A 154 5.81 12.76 -2.11
C VAL A 154 5.28 14.14 -1.78
N THR A 155 5.67 15.16 -2.53
CA THR A 155 5.34 16.57 -2.27
C THR A 155 4.17 17.06 -3.11
N SER A 156 3.91 16.41 -4.23
CA SER A 156 2.78 16.70 -5.12
C SER A 156 2.24 15.40 -5.69
N ILE A 157 0.94 15.35 -5.95
CA ILE A 157 0.29 14.20 -6.58
C ILE A 157 -0.29 14.60 -7.93
N ASP A 158 -0.23 13.70 -8.90
CA ASP A 158 -1.07 13.74 -10.09
C ASP A 158 -2.42 13.14 -9.70
N ALA A 159 -3.40 14.00 -9.40
CA ALA A 159 -4.65 13.59 -8.82
C ALA A 159 -5.53 12.80 -9.80
N ILE A 160 -6.31 11.85 -9.26
CA ILE A 160 -7.29 11.11 -10.05
C ILE A 160 -8.46 12.02 -10.45
N THR A 161 -8.99 11.78 -11.66
CA THR A 161 -10.19 12.43 -12.19
C THR A 161 -11.30 11.45 -12.55
N VAL A 162 -10.98 10.13 -12.49
CA VAL A 162 -11.92 9.07 -12.79
C VAL A 162 -12.47 8.47 -11.50
N TYR A 163 -13.80 8.40 -11.39
CA TYR A 163 -14.50 7.80 -10.26
C TYR A 163 -15.68 6.97 -10.77
N ASN A 164 -15.76 5.71 -10.37
CA ASN A 164 -16.79 4.76 -10.85
C ASN A 164 -16.92 4.73 -12.38
N GLY A 165 -15.79 4.75 -13.09
CA GLY A 165 -15.74 4.67 -14.55
C GLY A 165 -16.06 5.95 -15.30
N VAL A 166 -16.37 7.06 -14.61
CA VAL A 166 -16.63 8.37 -15.23
C VAL A 166 -15.44 9.29 -15.04
N ASP A 167 -14.97 9.94 -16.12
CA ASP A 167 -13.94 10.97 -16.06
C ASP A 167 -14.55 12.35 -15.81
N TYR A 168 -14.23 12.95 -14.67
CA TYR A 168 -14.70 14.26 -14.24
C TYR A 168 -13.77 15.41 -14.64
N SER A 169 -12.69 15.16 -15.38
CA SER A 169 -11.68 16.19 -15.73
C SER A 169 -12.25 17.41 -16.44
N ALA A 170 -13.40 17.31 -17.09
CA ALA A 170 -14.08 18.45 -17.74
C ALA A 170 -14.66 19.46 -16.74
N VAL A 171 -14.96 19.03 -15.53
CA VAL A 171 -15.65 19.83 -14.50
C VAL A 171 -14.94 19.82 -13.14
N TYR A 172 -13.79 19.16 -13.04
CA TYR A 172 -13.08 18.98 -11.78
C TYR A 172 -11.57 19.10 -11.96
N ASP A 173 -10.95 19.91 -11.10
CA ASP A 173 -9.51 19.98 -10.85
C ASP A 173 -9.28 19.89 -9.35
N PHE A 174 -8.44 18.96 -8.93
CA PHE A 174 -8.18 18.65 -7.53
C PHE A 174 -7.65 19.84 -6.74
N ASN A 175 -6.64 20.54 -7.29
CA ASN A 175 -6.01 21.65 -6.59
C ASN A 175 -6.94 22.85 -6.51
N TYR A 176 -7.66 23.12 -7.60
CA TYR A 176 -8.67 24.17 -7.63
C TYR A 176 -9.81 23.87 -6.64
N TYR A 177 -10.31 22.63 -6.62
CA TYR A 177 -11.39 22.23 -5.71
C TYR A 177 -10.99 22.43 -4.25
N LEU A 178 -9.78 22.01 -3.85
CA LEU A 178 -9.27 22.23 -2.50
C LEU A 178 -9.05 23.71 -2.17
N SER A 179 -8.61 24.52 -3.13
CA SER A 179 -8.42 25.95 -2.91
C SER A 179 -9.74 26.72 -2.78
N ALA A 180 -10.76 26.32 -3.55
CA ALA A 180 -12.08 26.92 -3.53
C ALA A 180 -12.96 26.43 -2.36
N ASN A 181 -12.60 25.30 -1.72
CA ASN A 181 -13.35 24.65 -0.64
C ASN A 181 -12.43 24.31 0.55
N PRO A 182 -12.06 25.28 1.40
CA PRO A 182 -11.12 25.08 2.52
C PRO A 182 -11.61 24.04 3.55
N ASP A 183 -12.92 23.88 3.72
CA ASP A 183 -13.53 22.86 4.57
C ASP A 183 -13.20 21.43 4.08
N ILE A 184 -13.19 21.21 2.77
CA ILE A 184 -12.84 19.93 2.15
C ILE A 184 -11.36 19.64 2.34
N LYS A 185 -10.53 20.68 2.15
CA LYS A 185 -9.09 20.57 2.41
C LYS A 185 -8.78 20.24 3.87
N ALA A 186 -9.50 20.82 4.82
CA ALA A 186 -9.37 20.54 6.23
C ALA A 186 -9.79 19.10 6.58
N ALA A 187 -10.86 18.59 5.94
CA ALA A 187 -11.41 17.26 6.21
C ALA A 187 -10.56 16.12 5.60
N PHE A 188 -10.12 16.29 4.36
CA PHE A 188 -9.51 15.20 3.57
C PHE A 188 -8.03 15.41 3.21
N GLY A 189 -7.48 16.60 3.48
CA GLY A 189 -6.08 16.90 3.15
C GLY A 189 -5.80 16.75 1.66
N ASN A 190 -4.79 15.91 1.35
CA ASN A 190 -4.38 15.60 -0.03
C ASN A 190 -4.81 14.19 -0.49
N ASP A 191 -5.81 13.59 0.14
CA ASP A 191 -6.38 12.33 -0.32
C ASP A 191 -7.28 12.56 -1.53
N ASP A 192 -6.72 12.42 -2.73
CA ASP A 192 -7.40 12.72 -4.00
C ASP A 192 -8.63 11.84 -4.25
N LEU A 193 -8.62 10.58 -3.78
CA LEU A 193 -9.76 9.69 -3.89
C LEU A 193 -10.92 10.14 -3.00
N ALA A 194 -10.64 10.50 -1.74
CA ALA A 194 -11.66 11.02 -0.82
C ALA A 194 -12.24 12.35 -1.33
N VAL A 195 -11.39 13.25 -1.82
CA VAL A 195 -11.79 14.56 -2.33
C VAL A 195 -12.66 14.43 -3.59
N LEU A 196 -12.26 13.56 -4.56
CA LEU A 196 -13.08 13.31 -5.75
C LEU A 196 -14.39 12.61 -5.40
N SER A 197 -14.37 11.64 -4.49
CA SER A 197 -15.58 10.98 -3.98
C SER A 197 -16.55 11.98 -3.35
N HIS A 198 -16.04 12.92 -2.53
CA HIS A 198 -16.85 14.00 -1.96
C HIS A 198 -17.47 14.86 -3.07
N PHE A 199 -16.67 15.31 -4.05
CA PHE A 199 -17.17 16.12 -5.17
C PHE A 199 -18.34 15.43 -5.89
N VAL A 200 -18.18 14.15 -6.24
CA VAL A 200 -19.19 13.39 -7.01
C VAL A 200 -20.47 13.14 -6.22
N ASN A 201 -20.35 12.81 -4.91
CA ASN A 201 -21.50 12.43 -4.10
C ASN A 201 -22.24 13.61 -3.48
N TYR A 202 -21.53 14.71 -3.17
CA TYR A 202 -22.05 15.87 -2.45
C TYR A 202 -21.78 17.17 -3.21
N GLY A 203 -20.54 17.46 -3.58
CA GLY A 203 -20.12 18.75 -4.12
C GLY A 203 -20.88 19.18 -5.37
N MET A 204 -21.21 18.24 -6.28
CA MET A 204 -22.03 18.56 -7.45
C MET A 204 -23.46 18.97 -7.09
N LYS A 205 -24.07 18.34 -6.08
CA LYS A 205 -25.41 18.72 -5.61
C LYS A 205 -25.41 20.07 -4.90
N GLU A 206 -24.32 20.38 -4.19
CA GLU A 206 -24.11 21.63 -3.47
C GLU A 206 -23.69 22.77 -4.41
N GLY A 207 -23.39 22.48 -5.69
CA GLY A 207 -22.95 23.46 -6.67
C GLY A 207 -21.55 24.03 -6.38
N ARG A 208 -20.68 23.28 -5.72
CA ARG A 208 -19.34 23.74 -5.34
C ARG A 208 -18.46 24.05 -6.54
N ARG A 209 -17.71 25.13 -6.46
CA ARG A 209 -16.67 25.44 -7.46
C ARG A 209 -15.61 24.34 -7.46
N SER A 210 -15.39 23.75 -8.64
CA SER A 210 -14.59 22.53 -8.78
C SER A 210 -13.47 22.62 -9.81
N CYS A 211 -13.54 23.57 -10.74
CA CYS A 211 -12.44 23.93 -11.62
C CYS A 211 -12.66 25.37 -12.15
N GLU A 212 -11.64 25.92 -12.79
CA GLU A 212 -11.72 27.26 -13.38
C GLU A 212 -12.63 27.28 -14.62
N ALA A 213 -12.50 26.24 -15.46
CA ALA A 213 -13.19 26.16 -16.78
C ALA A 213 -14.70 25.88 -16.69
N PHE A 214 -15.24 25.56 -15.52
CA PHE A 214 -16.64 25.23 -15.33
C PHE A 214 -17.23 25.84 -14.06
N ASN A 215 -18.34 26.54 -14.20
CA ASN A 215 -19.16 27.04 -13.09
C ASN A 215 -20.61 26.62 -13.32
N VAL A 216 -21.14 25.79 -12.48
CA VAL A 216 -22.49 25.22 -12.64
C VAL A 216 -23.57 26.27 -12.65
N LEU A 217 -23.47 27.34 -11.85
CA LEU A 217 -24.46 28.42 -11.82
C LEU A 217 -24.43 29.23 -13.12
N THR A 218 -23.23 29.57 -13.61
CA THR A 218 -23.05 30.22 -14.91
C THR A 218 -23.56 29.35 -16.05
N TYR A 219 -23.26 28.06 -16.02
CA TYR A 219 -23.71 27.08 -17.01
C TYR A 219 -25.24 26.98 -17.06
N ARG A 220 -25.89 26.93 -15.89
CA ARG A 220 -27.37 26.97 -15.77
C ARG A 220 -27.94 28.23 -16.37
N GLU A 221 -27.40 29.39 -16.02
CA GLU A 221 -27.96 30.68 -16.48
C GLU A 221 -27.76 30.90 -17.99
N LYS A 222 -26.67 30.40 -18.56
CA LYS A 222 -26.40 30.54 -20.00
C LYS A 222 -27.13 29.53 -20.90
N ASN A 223 -27.78 28.51 -20.33
CA ASN A 223 -28.43 27.42 -21.05
C ASN A 223 -29.88 27.24 -20.60
N GLY A 224 -30.78 28.11 -21.14
CA GLY A 224 -32.20 28.16 -20.74
C GLY A 224 -32.97 26.86 -21.01
N ASP A 225 -32.60 26.11 -22.04
CA ASP A 225 -33.12 24.76 -22.32
C ASP A 225 -32.86 23.79 -21.20
N LEU A 226 -31.64 23.81 -20.65
CA LEU A 226 -31.26 22.97 -19.51
C LEU A 226 -31.93 23.44 -18.21
N LYS A 227 -32.11 24.76 -18.05
CA LYS A 227 -32.83 25.34 -16.92
C LYS A 227 -34.27 24.85 -16.87
N ALA A 228 -34.93 24.77 -18.03
CA ALA A 228 -36.26 24.21 -18.14
C ALA A 228 -36.33 22.70 -17.85
N ALA A 229 -35.26 21.95 -18.24
CA ALA A 229 -35.22 20.50 -18.06
C ALA A 229 -34.83 20.04 -16.66
N PHE A 230 -33.85 20.71 -16.02
CA PHE A 230 -33.21 20.24 -14.77
C PHE A 230 -33.60 21.09 -13.54
N GLY A 231 -34.17 22.27 -13.73
CA GLY A 231 -34.56 23.13 -12.62
C GLY A 231 -33.41 23.43 -11.65
N ASP A 232 -33.59 23.04 -10.40
CA ASP A 232 -32.61 23.24 -9.31
C ASP A 232 -31.67 22.04 -9.05
N ASP A 233 -31.79 20.97 -9.84
CA ASP A 233 -30.88 19.83 -9.71
C ASP A 233 -29.49 20.14 -10.32
N LEU A 234 -28.63 20.78 -9.52
CA LEU A 234 -27.32 21.21 -9.95
C LEU A 234 -26.43 20.05 -10.45
N LYS A 235 -26.62 18.84 -9.91
CA LYS A 235 -25.85 17.67 -10.34
C LYS A 235 -26.07 17.35 -11.82
N GLN A 236 -27.28 17.52 -12.35
CA GLN A 236 -27.59 17.22 -13.74
C GLN A 236 -26.83 18.13 -14.72
N TYR A 237 -26.54 19.38 -14.35
CA TYR A 237 -25.77 20.29 -15.20
C TYR A 237 -24.31 19.85 -15.32
N TYR A 238 -23.68 19.33 -14.24
CA TYR A 238 -22.34 18.77 -14.33
C TYR A 238 -22.33 17.54 -15.24
N ILE A 239 -23.29 16.61 -15.03
CA ILE A 239 -23.41 15.39 -15.84
C ILE A 239 -23.65 15.72 -17.32
N HIS A 240 -24.54 16.68 -17.59
CA HIS A 240 -24.81 17.15 -18.96
C HIS A 240 -23.55 17.72 -19.61
N TYR A 241 -22.79 18.58 -18.90
CA TYR A 241 -21.57 19.14 -19.44
C TYR A 241 -20.51 18.09 -19.77
N ILE A 242 -20.33 17.10 -18.90
CA ILE A 242 -19.40 16.00 -19.14
C ILE A 242 -19.80 15.19 -20.39
N ASN A 243 -21.07 14.86 -20.53
CA ASN A 243 -21.54 13.96 -21.57
C ASN A 243 -21.75 14.64 -22.93
N TYR A 244 -22.18 15.89 -22.91
CA TYR A 244 -22.64 16.60 -24.12
C TYR A 244 -22.08 18.02 -24.23
N GLY A 245 -22.30 18.88 -23.22
CA GLY A 245 -22.11 20.31 -23.28
C GLY A 245 -20.69 20.76 -23.66
N LYS A 246 -19.66 20.01 -23.22
CA LYS A 246 -18.26 20.27 -23.63
C LYS A 246 -18.09 20.11 -25.14
N ASN A 247 -18.62 19.02 -25.71
CA ASN A 247 -18.51 18.72 -27.14
C ASN A 247 -19.43 19.65 -27.99
N GLU A 248 -20.53 20.10 -27.41
CA GLU A 248 -21.43 21.08 -28.03
C GLU A 248 -20.87 22.52 -27.99
N GLY A 249 -19.72 22.72 -27.32
CA GLY A 249 -19.12 24.05 -27.17
C GLY A 249 -19.95 25.02 -26.33
N ARG A 250 -20.79 24.50 -25.41
CA ARG A 250 -21.63 25.35 -24.55
C ARG A 250 -20.78 26.16 -23.56
N LYS A 251 -21.12 27.44 -23.40
CA LYS A 251 -20.42 28.33 -22.46
C LYS A 251 -20.66 27.88 -21.02
N ALA A 252 -19.58 27.67 -20.27
CA ALA A 252 -19.62 27.07 -18.94
C ALA A 252 -18.93 27.91 -17.84
N ALA A 253 -18.20 28.95 -18.21
CA ALA A 253 -17.51 29.89 -17.32
C ALA A 253 -17.70 31.34 -17.76
#